data_e681e14c2208dd45e9f7a700a3f80a1c
#
_entry.id   e681e14c2208dd45e9f7a700a3f80a1c
#
_cell.length_a   1.000
_cell.length_b   1.000
_cell.length_c   1.000
_cell.angle_alpha   90.00
_cell.angle_beta   90.00
_cell.angle_gamma   90.00
#
_symmetry.space_group_name_H-M   'P 1'
#
loop_
_entity.id
_entity.type
_entity.pdbx_description
1 polymer ?
#
loop_
_entity_poly.entity_id
_entity_poly.type
_entity_poly.pdbx_seq_one_letter_code
_entity_poly.pdbx_strand_id
1 'polypeptide(L)'
;MDIKEIEKHIRGLLVAIGEDPDREGLRETPARVARMYEEAFEGIKYTNREIAEMFGKTFEVPSDPNSGGAVVIKDISVFSYCEHHMALMYDMKVDVAYVPRGRVLGLSKIARICDMAAKRLQLQERLGRDIAEIISIAAMSPDVGVRIEGCHSCMTSRGIKNVSSKTVTKNYLGAFKDDVSLQNLLGDRK
;
A
#
# COMPACT_ATOMS: atom_id res chain seq x y z
N MET A 1 -7.98 16.41 6.82
CA MET A 1 -6.90 17.12 6.07
C MET A 1 -7.33 18.55 5.84
N ASP A 2 -6.45 19.52 6.07
CA ASP A 2 -6.75 20.94 5.84
C ASP A 2 -6.35 21.33 4.40
N ILE A 3 -7.34 21.31 3.51
CA ILE A 3 -7.14 21.57 2.07
C ILE A 3 -6.69 23.00 1.81
N LYS A 4 -7.26 23.98 2.55
CA LYS A 4 -6.92 25.41 2.35
C LYS A 4 -5.47 25.71 2.77
N GLU A 5 -5.02 25.08 3.86
CA GLU A 5 -3.64 25.26 4.31
C GLU A 5 -2.65 24.58 3.37
N ILE A 6 -3.01 23.42 2.80
CA ILE A 6 -2.21 22.76 1.75
C ILE A 6 -2.10 23.67 0.52
N GLU A 7 -3.22 24.23 0.02
CA GLU A 7 -3.20 25.16 -1.13
C GLU A 7 -2.26 26.35 -0.90
N LYS A 8 -2.32 26.95 0.28
CA LYS A 8 -1.45 28.06 0.69
C LYS A 8 0.03 27.66 0.67
N HIS A 9 0.38 26.48 1.20
CA HIS A 9 1.75 25.98 1.22
C HIS A 9 2.26 25.63 -0.18
N ILE A 10 1.44 25.05 -1.04
CA ILE A 10 1.81 24.78 -2.44
C ILE A 10 2.04 26.08 -3.20
N ARG A 11 1.19 27.10 -3.00
CA ARG A 11 1.43 28.42 -3.57
C ARG A 11 2.77 29.02 -3.09
N GLY A 12 3.04 28.94 -1.79
CA GLY A 12 4.31 29.38 -1.20
C GLY A 12 5.51 28.62 -1.78
N LEU A 13 5.37 27.32 -1.99
CA LEU A 13 6.42 26.50 -2.63
C LEU A 13 6.72 27.00 -4.05
N LEU A 14 5.69 27.27 -4.87
CA LEU A 14 5.87 27.79 -6.23
C LEU A 14 6.68 29.09 -6.23
N VAL A 15 6.35 30.02 -5.34
CA VAL A 15 7.13 31.27 -5.15
C VAL A 15 8.56 30.96 -4.72
N ALA A 16 8.75 30.07 -3.77
CA ALA A 16 10.07 29.75 -3.21
C ALA A 16 11.04 29.11 -4.21
N ILE A 17 10.52 28.36 -5.21
CA ILE A 17 11.33 27.79 -6.30
C ILE A 17 11.54 28.78 -7.47
N GLY A 18 10.98 30.00 -7.39
CA GLY A 18 11.16 31.04 -8.39
C GLY A 18 10.12 31.07 -9.51
N GLU A 19 8.99 30.35 -9.34
CA GLU A 19 7.88 30.36 -10.31
C GLU A 19 6.88 31.48 -10.00
N ASP A 20 6.16 31.94 -11.04
CA ASP A 20 5.01 32.81 -10.91
C ASP A 20 3.73 32.01 -10.73
N PRO A 21 3.17 31.95 -9.49
CA PRO A 21 1.96 31.17 -9.22
C PRO A 21 0.70 31.72 -9.89
N ASP A 22 0.75 32.96 -10.41
CA ASP A 22 -0.40 33.63 -11.05
C ASP A 22 -0.42 33.45 -12.56
N ARG A 23 0.66 32.92 -13.18
CA ARG A 23 0.64 32.58 -14.60
C ARG A 23 -0.42 31.51 -14.89
N GLU A 24 -1.00 31.55 -16.08
CA GLU A 24 -2.17 30.74 -16.49
C GLU A 24 -2.01 29.25 -16.14
N GLY A 25 -0.87 28.65 -16.45
CA GLY A 25 -0.64 27.22 -16.21
C GLY A 25 -0.49 26.83 -14.74
N LEU A 26 -0.21 27.75 -13.81
CA LEU A 26 0.01 27.47 -12.38
C LEU A 26 -1.11 27.98 -11.46
N ARG A 27 -2.00 28.84 -11.94
CA ARG A 27 -3.04 29.46 -11.13
C ARG A 27 -3.90 28.46 -10.35
N GLU A 28 -4.21 27.30 -10.96
CA GLU A 28 -5.00 26.25 -10.33
C GLU A 28 -4.16 25.15 -9.69
N THR A 29 -2.83 25.18 -9.83
CA THR A 29 -1.94 24.12 -9.33
C THR A 29 -2.07 23.89 -7.81
N PRO A 30 -2.14 24.93 -6.95
CA PRO A 30 -2.33 24.73 -5.52
C PRO A 30 -3.57 23.91 -5.19
N ALA A 31 -4.72 24.26 -5.79
CA ALA A 31 -5.98 23.55 -5.56
C ALA A 31 -5.96 22.11 -6.14
N ARG A 32 -5.32 21.91 -7.29
CA ARG A 32 -5.17 20.56 -7.90
C ARG A 32 -4.29 19.66 -7.04
N VAL A 33 -3.17 20.17 -6.53
CA VAL A 33 -2.27 19.41 -5.65
C VAL A 33 -2.96 19.09 -4.32
N ALA A 34 -3.71 20.02 -3.74
CA ALA A 34 -4.44 19.79 -2.50
C ALA A 34 -5.47 18.65 -2.64
N ARG A 35 -6.26 18.65 -3.74
CA ARG A 35 -7.19 17.55 -4.04
C ARG A 35 -6.49 16.22 -4.31
N MET A 36 -5.37 16.24 -5.03
CA MET A 36 -4.55 15.06 -5.25
C MET A 36 -4.07 14.46 -3.93
N TYR A 37 -3.63 15.28 -2.98
CA TYR A 37 -3.19 14.81 -1.66
C TYR A 37 -4.35 14.32 -0.79
N GLU A 38 -5.54 14.87 -0.92
CA GLU A 38 -6.72 14.36 -0.22
C GLU A 38 -7.03 12.91 -0.62
N GLU A 39 -6.91 12.57 -1.90
CA GLU A 39 -7.05 11.21 -2.41
C GLU A 39 -5.85 10.34 -2.05
N ALA A 40 -4.63 10.80 -2.34
CA ALA A 40 -3.40 10.03 -2.18
C ALA A 40 -3.07 9.70 -0.72
N PHE A 41 -3.55 10.50 0.23
CA PHE A 41 -3.30 10.34 1.67
C PHE A 41 -4.56 10.04 2.49
N GLU A 42 -5.60 9.53 1.85
CA GLU A 42 -6.85 9.16 2.53
C GLU A 42 -6.62 8.19 3.69
N GLY A 43 -5.70 7.23 3.54
CA GLY A 43 -5.38 6.21 4.53
C GLY A 43 -4.75 6.74 5.83
N ILE A 44 -4.24 7.98 5.85
CA ILE A 44 -3.72 8.61 7.07
C ILE A 44 -4.82 8.81 8.13
N LYS A 45 -6.08 8.92 7.70
CA LYS A 45 -7.23 9.14 8.59
C LYS A 45 -7.57 7.93 9.45
N TYR A 46 -7.03 6.74 9.14
CA TYR A 46 -7.44 5.48 9.73
C TYR A 46 -6.25 4.71 10.30
N THR A 47 -6.46 4.03 11.40
CA THR A 47 -5.55 3.01 11.94
C THR A 47 -5.67 1.70 11.15
N ASN A 48 -4.71 0.78 11.32
CA ASN A 48 -4.77 -0.55 10.71
C ASN A 48 -6.03 -1.31 11.14
N ARG A 49 -6.43 -1.18 12.41
CA ARG A 49 -7.66 -1.81 12.94
C ARG A 49 -8.92 -1.26 12.26
N GLU A 50 -9.05 0.06 12.14
CA GLU A 50 -10.21 0.68 11.49
C GLU A 50 -10.32 0.29 10.01
N ILE A 51 -9.18 0.16 9.29
CA ILE A 51 -9.17 -0.35 7.92
C ILE A 51 -9.63 -1.81 7.88
N ALA A 52 -9.18 -2.64 8.82
CA ALA A 52 -9.61 -4.03 8.92
C ALA A 52 -11.12 -4.16 9.18
N GLU A 53 -11.67 -3.34 10.07
CA GLU A 53 -13.12 -3.28 10.36
C GLU A 53 -13.92 -2.80 9.14
N MET A 54 -13.45 -1.77 8.44
CA MET A 54 -14.08 -1.21 7.24
C MET A 54 -14.19 -2.23 6.10
N PHE A 55 -13.18 -3.09 5.92
CA PHE A 55 -13.12 -4.03 4.81
C PHE A 55 -13.19 -5.50 5.23
N GLY A 56 -13.40 -5.82 6.49
CA GLY A 56 -13.38 -7.18 7.07
C GLY A 56 -14.60 -8.05 6.74
N LYS A 57 -15.19 -7.93 5.54
CA LYS A 57 -16.30 -8.81 5.14
C LYS A 57 -15.79 -10.20 4.83
N THR A 58 -16.15 -11.18 5.67
CA THR A 58 -15.79 -12.58 5.53
C THR A 58 -17.00 -13.45 5.22
N PHE A 59 -16.72 -14.65 4.69
CA PHE A 59 -17.71 -15.69 4.40
C PHE A 59 -17.27 -16.99 5.06
N GLU A 60 -18.22 -17.75 5.58
CA GLU A 60 -17.95 -19.08 6.12
C GLU A 60 -17.57 -20.05 4.99
N VAL A 61 -16.59 -20.88 5.27
CA VAL A 61 -16.22 -22.00 4.42
C VAL A 61 -16.18 -23.24 5.29
N PRO A 62 -16.59 -24.41 4.79
CA PRO A 62 -16.43 -25.64 5.53
C PRO A 62 -14.97 -25.79 5.94
N SER A 63 -14.72 -25.88 7.23
CA SER A 63 -13.39 -26.18 7.74
C SER A 63 -13.10 -27.65 7.49
N ASP A 64 -12.34 -27.96 6.45
CA ASP A 64 -11.67 -29.26 6.36
C ASP A 64 -10.32 -29.11 7.09
N PRO A 65 -10.14 -29.78 8.25
CA PRO A 65 -8.88 -29.71 8.98
C PRO A 65 -7.67 -30.20 8.19
N ASN A 66 -7.92 -30.95 7.10
CA ASN A 66 -6.88 -31.51 6.23
C ASN A 66 -6.67 -30.68 4.95
N SER A 67 -7.47 -29.65 4.70
CA SER A 67 -7.38 -28.91 3.43
C SER A 67 -6.13 -28.03 3.31
N GLY A 68 -5.43 -27.72 4.40
CA GLY A 68 -4.12 -27.04 4.41
C GLY A 68 -3.95 -25.87 3.44
N GLY A 69 -5.04 -25.43 2.78
CA GLY A 69 -5.02 -24.50 1.66
C GLY A 69 -4.82 -23.06 2.10
N ALA A 70 -4.02 -22.32 1.35
CA ALA A 70 -3.90 -20.88 1.47
C ALA A 70 -4.69 -20.17 0.36
N VAL A 71 -5.29 -19.03 0.68
CA VAL A 71 -5.81 -18.08 -0.32
C VAL A 71 -4.67 -17.19 -0.75
N VAL A 72 -4.44 -17.10 -2.07
CA VAL A 72 -3.38 -16.28 -2.66
C VAL A 72 -3.99 -15.34 -3.69
N ILE A 73 -3.69 -14.04 -3.56
CA ILE A 73 -4.05 -13.03 -4.55
C ILE A 73 -2.75 -12.34 -4.96
N LYS A 74 -2.53 -12.28 -6.26
CA LYS A 74 -1.32 -11.71 -6.85
C LYS A 74 -1.62 -10.46 -7.68
N ASP A 75 -0.59 -9.67 -7.90
CA ASP A 75 -0.59 -8.54 -8.83
C ASP A 75 -1.57 -7.42 -8.49
N ILE A 76 -1.90 -7.24 -7.22
CA ILE A 76 -2.69 -6.09 -6.78
C ILE A 76 -1.87 -4.82 -7.03
N SER A 77 -2.36 -3.96 -7.91
CA SER A 77 -1.69 -2.69 -8.23
C SER A 77 -2.03 -1.63 -7.20
N VAL A 78 -1.01 -0.97 -6.66
CA VAL A 78 -1.16 0.16 -5.75
C VAL A 78 -0.15 1.25 -6.10
N PHE A 79 -0.42 2.48 -5.63
CA PHE A 79 0.52 3.58 -5.61
C PHE A 79 0.70 4.04 -4.17
N SER A 80 1.90 4.49 -3.83
CA SER A 80 2.17 5.06 -2.51
C SER A 80 3.17 6.20 -2.62
N TYR A 81 3.48 6.85 -1.52
CA TYR A 81 4.43 7.95 -1.47
C TYR A 81 5.49 7.68 -0.41
N CYS A 82 6.75 7.76 -0.82
CA CYS A 82 7.89 7.62 0.06
C CYS A 82 7.91 8.75 1.10
N GLU A 83 7.98 8.41 2.39
CA GLU A 83 7.97 9.41 3.47
C GLU A 83 9.20 10.34 3.46
N HIS A 84 10.34 9.88 2.90
CA HIS A 84 11.57 10.66 2.91
C HIS A 84 11.54 11.87 1.97
N HIS A 85 10.83 11.78 0.85
CA HIS A 85 10.83 12.81 -0.19
C HIS A 85 9.43 13.19 -0.67
N MET A 86 8.38 12.61 -0.10
CA MET A 86 7.01 12.65 -0.63
C MET A 86 6.96 12.27 -2.13
N ALA A 87 7.89 11.43 -2.55
CA ALA A 87 8.06 11.02 -3.94
C ALA A 87 7.27 9.74 -4.22
N LEU A 88 6.69 9.66 -5.43
CA LEU A 88 5.84 8.55 -5.84
C LEU A 88 6.58 7.21 -5.84
N MET A 89 6.00 6.21 -5.22
CA MET A 89 6.31 4.80 -5.42
C MET A 89 5.30 4.24 -6.42
N TYR A 90 5.77 3.68 -7.53
CA TYR A 90 4.95 3.34 -8.69
C TYR A 90 5.28 1.95 -9.24
N ASP A 91 4.48 1.47 -10.18
CA ASP A 91 4.55 0.10 -10.70
C ASP A 91 4.57 -0.94 -9.56
N MET A 92 3.87 -0.59 -8.48
CA MET A 92 3.83 -1.45 -7.30
C MET A 92 2.84 -2.58 -7.50
N LYS A 93 3.29 -3.78 -7.19
CA LYS A 93 2.51 -5.01 -7.20
C LYS A 93 2.57 -5.67 -5.83
N VAL A 94 1.42 -5.87 -5.24
CA VAL A 94 1.26 -6.53 -3.94
C VAL A 94 0.68 -7.92 -4.16
N ASP A 95 1.37 -8.92 -3.61
CA ASP A 95 0.89 -10.29 -3.52
C ASP A 95 0.58 -10.57 -2.04
N VAL A 96 -0.61 -11.11 -1.78
CA VAL A 96 -1.09 -11.44 -0.44
C VAL A 96 -1.43 -12.93 -0.39
N ALA A 97 -0.97 -13.62 0.64
CA ALA A 97 -1.37 -14.98 0.95
C ALA A 97 -1.79 -15.08 2.43
N TYR A 98 -2.83 -15.86 2.72
CA TYR A 98 -3.18 -16.18 4.11
C TYR A 98 -3.81 -17.57 4.21
N VAL A 99 -3.72 -18.20 5.38
CA VAL A 99 -4.36 -19.51 5.66
C VAL A 99 -5.72 -19.27 6.32
N PRO A 100 -6.84 -19.61 5.67
CA PRO A 100 -8.17 -19.43 6.25
C PRO A 100 -8.38 -20.25 7.54
N ARG A 101 -9.13 -19.70 8.48
CA ARG A 101 -9.53 -20.35 9.73
C ARG A 101 -11.06 -20.48 9.80
N GLY A 102 -11.63 -21.30 8.88
CA GLY A 102 -13.08 -21.49 8.76
C GLY A 102 -13.83 -20.32 8.09
N ARG A 103 -13.12 -19.26 7.73
CA ARG A 103 -13.68 -18.10 7.03
C ARG A 103 -12.70 -17.59 5.99
N VAL A 104 -13.22 -17.06 4.88
CA VAL A 104 -12.44 -16.39 3.84
C VAL A 104 -12.82 -14.91 3.72
N LEU A 105 -11.85 -14.07 3.51
CA LEU A 105 -12.04 -12.63 3.25
C LEU A 105 -12.47 -12.42 1.79
N GLY A 106 -13.44 -11.54 1.57
CA GLY A 106 -13.87 -11.19 0.21
C GLY A 106 -12.70 -10.66 -0.63
N LEU A 107 -12.48 -11.23 -1.84
CA LEU A 107 -11.32 -10.94 -2.68
C LEU A 107 -11.14 -9.45 -2.97
N SER A 108 -12.24 -8.75 -3.30
CA SER A 108 -12.21 -7.29 -3.53
C SER A 108 -11.84 -6.48 -2.28
N LYS A 109 -12.05 -7.04 -1.09
CA LYS A 109 -11.70 -6.39 0.17
C LYS A 109 -10.20 -6.38 0.40
N ILE A 110 -9.51 -7.46 -0.01
CA ILE A 110 -8.05 -7.55 0.06
C ILE A 110 -7.40 -6.45 -0.79
N ALA A 111 -7.88 -6.25 -2.03
CA ALA A 111 -7.37 -5.17 -2.87
C ALA A 111 -7.62 -3.78 -2.27
N ARG A 112 -8.80 -3.55 -1.65
CA ARG A 112 -9.11 -2.28 -0.97
C ARG A 112 -8.25 -2.05 0.27
N ILE A 113 -7.92 -3.10 1.02
CA ILE A 113 -6.99 -3.03 2.15
C ILE A 113 -5.61 -2.61 1.67
N CYS A 114 -5.10 -3.22 0.59
CA CYS A 114 -3.80 -2.87 0.03
C CYS A 114 -3.78 -1.40 -0.44
N ASP A 115 -4.82 -0.95 -1.14
CA ASP A 115 -4.95 0.44 -1.61
C ASP A 115 -5.01 1.42 -0.43
N MET A 116 -5.85 1.17 0.57
CA MET A 116 -6.00 2.06 1.72
C MET A 116 -4.72 2.15 2.58
N ALA A 117 -4.02 1.02 2.77
CA ALA A 117 -2.73 1.00 3.48
C ALA A 117 -1.64 1.76 2.70
N ALA A 118 -1.69 1.73 1.37
CA ALA A 118 -0.76 2.44 0.49
C ALA A 118 -1.01 3.96 0.45
N LYS A 119 -2.23 4.42 0.74
CA LYS A 119 -2.61 5.84 0.77
C LYS A 119 -2.11 6.58 2.02
N ARG A 120 -0.83 6.40 2.32
CA ARG A 120 -0.10 7.02 3.44
C ARG A 120 1.28 7.45 2.96
N LEU A 121 1.99 8.24 3.78
CA LEU A 121 3.44 8.37 3.62
C LEU A 121 4.10 7.09 4.16
N GLN A 122 4.78 6.33 3.29
CA GLN A 122 5.21 4.98 3.58
C GLN A 122 6.72 4.75 3.35
N LEU A 123 7.22 3.74 4.05
CA LEU A 123 8.34 2.91 3.63
C LEU A 123 7.77 1.62 3.05
N GLN A 124 8.35 1.05 2.00
CA GLN A 124 7.81 -0.17 1.40
C GLN A 124 7.78 -1.34 2.40
N GLU A 125 8.76 -1.41 3.29
CA GLU A 125 8.86 -2.39 4.36
C GLU A 125 7.71 -2.25 5.38
N ARG A 126 7.36 -1.01 5.74
CA ARG A 126 6.23 -0.72 6.64
C ARG A 126 4.90 -0.98 5.96
N LEU A 127 4.75 -0.61 4.69
CA LEU A 127 3.55 -0.89 3.91
C LEU A 127 3.23 -2.38 3.90
N GLY A 128 4.23 -3.24 3.65
CA GLY A 128 4.04 -4.69 3.66
C GLY A 128 3.63 -5.23 5.04
N ARG A 129 4.20 -4.69 6.11
CA ARG A 129 3.83 -5.03 7.49
C ARG A 129 2.41 -4.57 7.83
N ASP A 130 2.04 -3.33 7.46
CA ASP A 130 0.70 -2.81 7.70
C ASP A 130 -0.36 -3.65 6.98
N ILE A 131 -0.13 -3.99 5.69
CA ILE A 131 -1.03 -4.86 4.94
C ILE A 131 -1.17 -6.24 5.62
N ALA A 132 -0.05 -6.86 6.04
CA ALA A 132 -0.08 -8.16 6.70
C ALA A 132 -0.89 -8.11 8.01
N GLU A 133 -0.71 -7.07 8.82
CA GLU A 133 -1.47 -6.86 10.06
C GLU A 133 -2.97 -6.66 9.78
N ILE A 134 -3.32 -5.79 8.83
CA ILE A 134 -4.72 -5.51 8.48
C ILE A 134 -5.40 -6.78 7.97
N ILE A 135 -4.75 -7.55 7.09
CA ILE A 135 -5.28 -8.82 6.57
C ILE A 135 -5.44 -9.84 7.71
N SER A 136 -4.47 -9.94 8.61
CA SER A 136 -4.55 -10.84 9.78
C SER A 136 -5.79 -10.56 10.64
N ILE A 137 -6.06 -9.28 10.93
CA ILE A 137 -7.24 -8.85 11.69
C ILE A 137 -8.52 -9.12 10.88
N ALA A 138 -8.59 -8.69 9.63
CA ALA A 138 -9.79 -8.75 8.78
C ALA A 138 -10.18 -10.20 8.43
N ALA A 139 -9.22 -11.08 8.17
CA ALA A 139 -9.43 -12.49 7.87
C ALA A 139 -9.54 -13.37 9.12
N MET A 140 -9.27 -12.81 10.31
CA MET A 140 -9.16 -13.55 11.57
C MET A 140 -8.17 -14.74 11.46
N SER A 141 -7.04 -14.49 10.79
CA SER A 141 -5.99 -15.48 10.59
C SER A 141 -4.63 -14.94 11.05
N PRO A 142 -3.89 -15.67 11.89
CA PRO A 142 -2.53 -15.27 12.27
C PRO A 142 -1.51 -15.50 11.16
N ASP A 143 -1.85 -16.31 10.15
CA ASP A 143 -0.92 -16.82 9.16
C ASP A 143 -1.08 -16.03 7.86
N VAL A 144 -0.24 -15.01 7.68
CA VAL A 144 -0.31 -14.08 6.54
C VAL A 144 1.09 -13.85 5.97
N GLY A 145 1.18 -13.84 4.65
CA GLY A 145 2.35 -13.42 3.91
C GLY A 145 2.00 -12.28 2.94
N VAL A 146 2.90 -11.32 2.81
CA VAL A 146 2.79 -10.20 1.85
C VAL A 146 4.12 -10.02 1.15
N ARG A 147 4.09 -9.94 -0.19
CA ARG A 147 5.22 -9.56 -1.03
C ARG A 147 4.85 -8.30 -1.79
N ILE A 148 5.75 -7.34 -1.80
CA ILE A 148 5.59 -6.12 -2.59
C ILE A 148 6.80 -5.96 -3.49
N GLU A 149 6.55 -5.65 -4.75
CA GLU A 149 7.56 -5.22 -5.71
C GLU A 149 7.17 -3.85 -6.25
N GLY A 150 8.13 -2.92 -6.36
CA GLY A 150 7.81 -1.58 -6.84
C GLY A 150 9.03 -0.74 -7.21
N CYS A 151 8.79 0.34 -7.93
CA CYS A 151 9.76 1.35 -8.31
C CYS A 151 9.60 2.61 -7.47
N HIS A 152 10.71 3.29 -7.19
CA HIS A 152 10.73 4.49 -6.35
C HIS A 152 11.24 5.69 -7.14
N SER A 153 10.41 6.73 -7.34
CA SER A 153 10.84 7.94 -8.07
C SER A 153 11.97 8.70 -7.37
N CYS A 154 12.13 8.55 -6.05
CA CYS A 154 13.28 9.10 -5.35
C CYS A 154 14.63 8.48 -5.78
N MET A 155 14.62 7.28 -6.38
CA MET A 155 15.79 6.62 -6.97
C MET A 155 15.87 6.85 -8.49
N THR A 156 14.73 6.91 -9.17
CA THR A 156 14.70 6.95 -10.65
C THR A 156 14.78 8.36 -11.22
N SER A 157 14.16 9.36 -10.58
CA SER A 157 14.02 10.72 -11.13
C SER A 157 15.10 11.71 -10.68
N ARG A 158 15.82 11.40 -9.61
CA ARG A 158 16.83 12.24 -8.99
C ARG A 158 17.96 11.42 -8.36
N GLY A 159 19.01 12.08 -7.84
CA GLY A 159 20.13 11.43 -7.16
C GLY A 159 20.84 10.46 -8.08
N ILE A 160 20.81 9.16 -7.76
CA ILE A 160 21.50 8.12 -8.53
C ILE A 160 20.88 7.86 -9.91
N LYS A 161 19.62 8.23 -10.13
CA LYS A 161 18.88 8.05 -11.41
C LYS A 161 18.91 6.63 -11.95
N ASN A 162 18.81 5.64 -11.06
CA ASN A 162 18.74 4.23 -11.46
C ASN A 162 17.29 3.85 -11.83
N VAL A 163 17.02 3.76 -13.12
CA VAL A 163 15.67 3.54 -13.68
C VAL A 163 15.28 2.07 -13.77
N SER A 164 16.24 1.14 -13.67
CA SER A 164 16.02 -0.31 -13.86
C SER A 164 15.81 -1.07 -12.54
N SER A 165 16.15 -0.47 -11.40
CA SER A 165 16.06 -1.16 -10.12
C SER A 165 14.62 -1.24 -9.63
N LYS A 166 14.24 -2.42 -9.13
CA LYS A 166 13.00 -2.67 -8.41
C LYS A 166 13.31 -3.07 -6.97
N THR A 167 12.51 -2.59 -6.04
CA THR A 167 12.59 -2.99 -4.64
C THR A 167 11.61 -4.12 -4.39
N VAL A 168 12.05 -5.20 -3.77
CA VAL A 168 11.19 -6.32 -3.34
C VAL A 168 11.26 -6.43 -1.83
N THR A 169 10.10 -6.43 -1.17
CA THR A 169 9.99 -6.66 0.26
C THR A 169 9.03 -7.82 0.53
N LYS A 170 9.32 -8.63 1.55
CA LYS A 170 8.49 -9.75 1.99
C LYS A 170 8.24 -9.61 3.49
N ASN A 171 6.99 -9.77 3.91
CA ASN A 171 6.56 -9.68 5.30
C ASN A 171 5.73 -10.92 5.66
N TYR A 172 6.06 -11.56 6.77
CA TYR A 172 5.47 -12.82 7.18
C TYR A 172 4.96 -12.76 8.63
N LEU A 173 3.74 -13.27 8.84
CA LEU A 173 3.13 -13.47 10.15
C LEU A 173 2.79 -14.96 10.35
N GLY A 174 2.74 -15.40 11.62
CA GLY A 174 2.39 -16.75 11.98
C GLY A 174 3.25 -17.79 11.26
N ALA A 175 2.61 -18.85 10.74
CA ALA A 175 3.29 -19.97 10.08
C ALA A 175 4.13 -19.57 8.85
N PHE A 176 3.81 -18.47 8.18
CA PHE A 176 4.64 -17.97 7.06
C PHE A 176 6.08 -17.64 7.47
N LYS A 177 6.38 -17.42 8.77
CA LYS A 177 7.75 -17.15 9.22
C LYS A 177 8.67 -18.35 9.06
N ASP A 178 8.14 -19.56 9.28
CA ASP A 178 8.94 -20.76 9.41
C ASP A 178 8.65 -21.80 8.30
N ASP A 179 7.49 -21.71 7.63
CA ASP A 179 7.08 -22.64 6.58
C ASP A 179 7.49 -22.15 5.19
N VAL A 180 8.55 -22.75 4.64
CA VAL A 180 9.06 -22.47 3.31
C VAL A 180 8.03 -22.76 2.21
N SER A 181 7.14 -23.74 2.41
CA SER A 181 6.10 -24.07 1.43
C SER A 181 5.10 -22.93 1.31
N LEU A 182 4.71 -22.31 2.42
CA LEU A 182 3.87 -21.10 2.43
C LEU A 182 4.60 -19.91 1.82
N GLN A 183 5.87 -19.70 2.14
CA GLN A 183 6.68 -18.60 1.56
C GLN A 183 6.79 -18.72 0.04
N ASN A 184 6.89 -19.95 -0.50
CA ASN A 184 6.98 -20.20 -1.94
C ASN A 184 5.71 -19.80 -2.71
N LEU A 185 4.55 -19.68 -2.04
CA LEU A 185 3.32 -19.13 -2.64
C LEU A 185 3.52 -17.67 -3.10
N LEU A 186 4.42 -16.94 -2.44
CA LEU A 186 4.83 -15.57 -2.73
C LEU A 186 6.22 -15.52 -3.38
N GLY A 187 6.57 -16.58 -4.11
CA GLY A 187 7.85 -16.68 -4.83
C GLY A 187 8.04 -15.57 -5.86
N ASP A 188 9.27 -15.46 -6.38
CA ASP A 188 9.62 -14.41 -7.34
C ASP A 188 8.81 -14.55 -8.64
N ARG A 189 8.53 -13.42 -9.25
CA ARG A 189 7.88 -13.34 -10.56
C ARG A 189 8.89 -13.80 -11.61
N LYS A 190 8.44 -14.68 -12.49
CA LYS A 190 9.22 -15.12 -13.67
C LYS A 190 9.19 -14.03 -14.73
#